data_36e425e50d60d2dc84216b076e0e1421
#
_entry.id   36e425e50d60d2dc84216b076e0e1421
#
_cell.length_a   1.000
_cell.length_b   1.000
_cell.length_c   1.000
_cell.angle_alpha   90.00
_cell.angle_beta   90.00
_cell.angle_gamma   90.00
#
_symmetry.space_group_name_H-M   'P 1'
#
loop_
_entity.id
_entity.type
_entity.pdbx_description
1 polymer ?
#
loop_
_entity_poly.entity_id
_entity_poly.type
_entity_poly.pdbx_seq_one_letter_code
_entity_poly.pdbx_strand_id
1 'polypeptide(L)'
;AGLLAGLVTGLLHTKLGIPAILAGILTQFALYSINLRIMSMKANTPVNPDKYSLFLTLRSVPGVIWKGLLLAAVLIALLYWYFGTEQGSAIRATGSNPAMSRAQGININAMKVLGLSLSNGMVALSGGLMAQYQGFADINMGRGAIVIGLAAVIIGEVIFGMIFLNFGLTLLA
;
A
#
# COMPACT_ATOMS: atom_id res chain seq x y z
N ALA A 1 -3.45 -10.56 3.77
CA ALA A 1 -3.19 -10.89 2.35
C ALA A 1 -2.15 -9.94 1.75
N GLY A 2 -2.35 -8.60 1.78
CA GLY A 2 -1.42 -7.63 1.16
C GLY A 2 0.00 -7.67 1.70
N LEU A 3 0.19 -7.76 3.02
CA LEU A 3 1.51 -7.91 3.64
C LEU A 3 2.24 -9.18 3.13
N LEU A 4 1.52 -10.29 3.01
CA LEU A 4 2.09 -11.53 2.48
C LEU A 4 2.46 -11.40 1.00
N ALA A 5 1.63 -10.74 0.20
CA ALA A 5 1.92 -10.45 -1.20
C ALA A 5 3.19 -9.62 -1.34
N GLY A 6 3.33 -8.57 -0.53
CA GLY A 6 4.53 -7.73 -0.50
C GLY A 6 5.77 -8.49 -0.03
N LEU A 7 5.61 -9.39 0.93
CA LEU A 7 6.68 -10.26 1.39
C LEU A 7 7.16 -11.18 0.25
N VAL A 8 6.24 -11.80 -0.49
CA VAL A 8 6.59 -12.64 -1.66
C VAL A 8 7.32 -11.82 -2.72
N THR A 9 6.80 -10.64 -3.07
CA THR A 9 7.45 -9.72 -4.03
C THR A 9 8.86 -9.35 -3.57
N GLY A 10 9.02 -9.01 -2.29
CA GLY A 10 10.31 -8.67 -1.70
C GLY A 10 11.30 -9.83 -1.73
N LEU A 11 10.85 -11.05 -1.45
CA LEU A 11 11.69 -12.24 -1.52
C LEU A 11 12.10 -12.57 -2.96
N LEU A 12 11.21 -12.44 -3.93
CA LEU A 12 11.53 -12.61 -5.36
C LEU A 12 12.62 -11.62 -5.79
N HIS A 13 12.51 -10.35 -5.35
CA HIS A 13 13.50 -9.34 -5.66
C HIS A 13 14.84 -9.58 -4.98
N THR A 14 14.84 -9.90 -3.66
CA THR A 14 16.09 -9.93 -2.87
C THR A 14 16.81 -11.27 -2.91
N LYS A 15 16.09 -12.39 -2.97
CA LYS A 15 16.70 -13.73 -3.00
C LYS A 15 16.93 -14.24 -4.41
N LEU A 16 16.00 -14.01 -5.33
CA LEU A 16 16.13 -14.48 -6.72
C LEU A 16 16.79 -13.45 -7.64
N GLY A 17 17.09 -12.25 -7.14
CA GLY A 17 17.74 -11.20 -7.93
C GLY A 17 16.88 -10.64 -9.08
N ILE A 18 15.57 -10.91 -9.07
CA ILE A 18 14.65 -10.45 -10.10
C ILE A 18 14.49 -8.93 -9.98
N PRO A 19 14.53 -8.16 -11.09
CA PRO A 19 14.26 -6.73 -11.07
C PRO A 19 12.95 -6.41 -10.34
N ALA A 20 12.92 -5.35 -9.52
CA ALA A 20 11.78 -5.04 -8.65
C ALA A 20 10.46 -4.89 -9.42
N ILE A 21 10.51 -4.26 -10.60
CA ILE A 21 9.34 -4.09 -11.48
C ILE A 21 8.81 -5.44 -11.94
N LEU A 22 9.68 -6.35 -12.38
CA LEU A 22 9.30 -7.67 -12.85
C LEU A 22 8.75 -8.53 -11.72
N ALA A 23 9.35 -8.48 -10.53
CA ALA A 23 8.85 -9.16 -9.34
C ALA A 23 7.43 -8.68 -8.96
N GLY A 24 7.16 -7.36 -9.07
CA GLY A 24 5.83 -6.78 -8.87
C GLY A 24 4.81 -7.30 -9.88
N ILE A 25 5.17 -7.33 -11.17
CA ILE A 25 4.30 -7.82 -12.25
C ILE A 25 3.97 -9.31 -12.04
N LEU A 26 4.95 -10.13 -11.71
CA LEU A 26 4.73 -11.56 -11.43
C LEU A 26 3.76 -11.77 -10.26
N THR A 27 3.96 -11.04 -9.16
CA THR A 27 3.07 -11.09 -8.00
C THR A 27 1.66 -10.61 -8.36
N GLN A 28 1.54 -9.56 -9.17
CA GLN A 28 0.26 -9.05 -9.64
C GLN A 28 -0.52 -10.11 -10.44
N PHE A 29 0.12 -10.79 -11.38
CA PHE A 29 -0.54 -11.85 -12.17
C PHE A 29 -0.92 -13.05 -11.30
N ALA A 30 -0.06 -13.45 -10.37
CA ALA A 30 -0.37 -14.52 -9.43
C ALA A 30 -1.60 -14.17 -8.57
N LEU A 31 -1.63 -12.96 -8.00
CA LEU A 31 -2.76 -12.49 -7.20
C LEU A 31 -4.04 -12.34 -8.03
N TYR A 32 -3.93 -11.87 -9.28
CA TYR A 32 -5.07 -11.80 -10.19
C TYR A 32 -5.71 -13.17 -10.38
N SER A 33 -4.91 -14.19 -10.64
CA SER A 33 -5.39 -15.57 -10.82
C SER A 33 -6.03 -16.13 -9.54
N ILE A 34 -5.44 -15.85 -8.39
CA ILE A 34 -5.98 -16.28 -7.08
C ILE A 34 -7.31 -15.57 -6.80
N ASN A 35 -7.39 -14.27 -7.03
CA ASN A 35 -8.60 -13.48 -6.82
C ASN A 35 -9.73 -13.94 -7.74
N LEU A 36 -9.43 -14.20 -9.02
CA LEU A 36 -10.42 -14.73 -9.96
C LEU A 36 -11.00 -16.07 -9.48
N ARG A 37 -10.16 -16.92 -8.92
CA ARG A 37 -10.61 -18.21 -8.36
C ARG A 37 -11.45 -18.04 -7.11
N ILE A 38 -11.09 -17.14 -6.21
CA ILE A 38 -11.88 -16.82 -5.00
C ILE A 38 -13.23 -16.21 -5.37
N MET A 39 -13.28 -15.36 -6.40
CA MET A 39 -14.52 -14.73 -6.90
C MET A 39 -15.36 -15.68 -7.78
N SER A 40 -15.08 -16.99 -7.80
CA SER A 40 -15.81 -17.99 -8.59
C SER A 40 -15.88 -17.64 -10.08
N MET A 41 -14.79 -17.17 -10.66
CA MET A 41 -14.65 -16.72 -12.07
C MET A 41 -15.59 -15.55 -12.44
N LYS A 42 -16.12 -14.82 -11.47
CA LYS A 42 -16.92 -13.62 -11.71
C LYS A 42 -16.02 -12.39 -11.67
N ALA A 43 -16.19 -11.50 -12.64
CA ALA A 43 -15.44 -10.24 -12.66
C ALA A 43 -15.86 -9.29 -11.54
N ASN A 44 -17.11 -9.41 -11.08
CA ASN A 44 -17.71 -8.54 -10.09
C ASN A 44 -18.47 -9.36 -9.03
N THR A 45 -18.24 -9.09 -7.76
CA THR A 45 -18.91 -9.78 -6.64
C THR A 45 -19.52 -8.73 -5.71
N PRO A 46 -20.85 -8.76 -5.51
CA PRO A 46 -21.51 -7.81 -4.60
C PRO A 46 -21.11 -8.11 -3.15
N VAL A 47 -20.81 -7.06 -2.40
CA VAL A 47 -20.57 -7.11 -0.96
C VAL A 47 -21.85 -6.63 -0.26
N ASN A 48 -22.68 -7.57 0.21
CA ASN A 48 -23.95 -7.26 0.84
C ASN A 48 -23.74 -6.61 2.21
N PRO A 49 -24.14 -5.33 2.40
CA PRO A 49 -24.00 -4.63 3.68
C PRO A 49 -24.87 -5.22 4.80
N ASP A 50 -25.95 -5.91 4.47
CA ASP A 50 -26.86 -6.53 5.45
C ASP A 50 -26.29 -7.84 6.05
N LYS A 51 -25.36 -8.48 5.36
CA LYS A 51 -24.74 -9.74 5.79
C LYS A 51 -23.46 -9.53 6.59
N TYR A 52 -22.76 -8.41 6.37
CA TYR A 52 -21.50 -8.09 7.01
C TYR A 52 -21.56 -6.70 7.64
N SER A 53 -21.05 -6.55 8.86
CA SER A 53 -20.88 -5.24 9.50
C SER A 53 -19.76 -4.47 8.79
N LEU A 54 -20.08 -3.74 7.74
CA LEU A 54 -19.14 -2.96 6.97
C LEU A 54 -18.79 -1.66 7.71
N PHE A 55 -17.49 -1.35 7.76
CA PHE A 55 -17.00 -0.13 8.41
C PHE A 55 -17.38 1.13 7.63
N LEU A 56 -17.34 1.04 6.29
CA LEU A 56 -17.74 2.11 5.37
C LEU A 56 -18.94 1.63 4.55
N THR A 57 -20.10 2.26 4.73
CA THR A 57 -21.32 1.98 3.98
C THR A 57 -21.93 3.28 3.47
N LEU A 58 -22.29 3.34 2.18
CA LEU A 58 -22.95 4.48 1.55
C LEU A 58 -24.30 4.89 2.20
N ARG A 59 -24.80 4.12 3.15
CA ARG A 59 -26.10 4.35 3.81
C ARG A 59 -26.16 5.64 4.66
N SER A 60 -25.01 6.21 5.03
CA SER A 60 -24.91 7.50 5.72
C SER A 60 -23.72 8.29 5.18
N VAL A 61 -23.95 9.09 4.14
CA VAL A 61 -22.91 9.88 3.46
C VAL A 61 -22.05 10.72 4.42
N PRO A 62 -22.63 11.52 5.36
CA PRO A 62 -21.79 12.30 6.28
C PRO A 62 -20.96 11.41 7.23
N GLY A 63 -21.50 10.28 7.67
CA GLY A 63 -20.76 9.36 8.54
C GLY A 63 -19.59 8.65 7.87
N VAL A 64 -19.68 8.39 6.57
CA VAL A 64 -18.60 7.76 5.79
C VAL A 64 -17.41 8.67 5.65
N ILE A 65 -17.64 9.97 5.37
CA ILE A 65 -16.57 10.97 5.23
C ILE A 65 -15.80 11.09 6.54
N TRP A 66 -16.49 11.24 7.67
CA TRP A 66 -15.85 11.34 8.99
C TRP A 66 -15.07 10.09 9.37
N LYS A 67 -15.63 8.90 9.13
CA LYS A 67 -14.94 7.62 9.38
C LYS A 67 -13.72 7.45 8.48
N GLY A 68 -13.83 7.82 7.20
CA GLY A 68 -12.73 7.77 6.25
C GLY A 68 -11.59 8.73 6.65
N LEU A 69 -11.93 9.96 7.02
CA LEU A 69 -10.97 10.95 7.47
C LEU A 69 -10.28 10.54 8.77
N LEU A 70 -11.04 10.02 9.73
CA LEU A 70 -10.49 9.50 10.98
C LEU A 70 -9.55 8.33 10.72
N LEU A 71 -9.93 7.40 9.87
CA LEU A 71 -9.08 6.26 9.51
C LEU A 71 -7.80 6.71 8.80
N ALA A 72 -7.90 7.67 7.88
CA ALA A 72 -6.73 8.25 7.23
C ALA A 72 -5.80 8.92 8.25
N ALA A 73 -6.35 9.71 9.18
CA ALA A 73 -5.57 10.35 10.23
C ALA A 73 -4.85 9.33 11.13
N VAL A 74 -5.53 8.25 11.51
CA VAL A 74 -4.94 7.15 12.31
C VAL A 74 -3.81 6.47 11.53
N LEU A 75 -4.02 6.18 10.24
CA LEU A 75 -2.99 5.56 9.40
C LEU A 75 -1.76 6.47 9.24
N ILE A 76 -1.97 7.76 9.01
CA ILE A 76 -0.87 8.74 8.91
C ILE A 76 -0.10 8.79 10.24
N ALA A 77 -0.81 8.85 11.37
CA ALA A 77 -0.18 8.86 12.70
C ALA A 77 0.63 7.58 12.96
N LEU A 78 0.09 6.41 12.60
CA LEU A 78 0.78 5.12 12.73
C LEU A 78 2.02 5.05 11.84
N LEU A 79 1.93 5.50 10.59
CA LEU A 79 3.08 5.53 9.69
C LEU A 79 4.13 6.52 10.17
N TYR A 80 3.71 7.71 10.59
CA TYR A 80 4.63 8.71 11.15
C TYR A 80 5.41 8.16 12.34
N TRP A 81 4.70 7.51 13.28
CA TRP A 81 5.32 6.87 14.43
C TRP A 81 6.26 5.72 13.99
N TYR A 82 5.82 4.85 13.08
CA TYR A 82 6.62 3.72 12.59
C TYR A 82 7.90 4.19 11.90
N PHE A 83 7.81 5.17 11.02
CA PHE A 83 8.97 5.71 10.31
C PHE A 83 9.89 6.56 11.18
N GLY A 84 9.45 6.96 12.36
CA GLY A 84 10.27 7.55 13.42
C GLY A 84 11.08 6.52 14.22
N THR A 85 10.76 5.22 14.12
CA THR A 85 11.52 4.16 14.79
C THR A 85 12.83 3.85 14.06
N GLU A 86 13.72 3.10 14.73
CA GLU A 86 14.99 2.64 14.15
C GLU A 86 14.77 1.83 12.86
N GLN A 87 13.75 0.99 12.80
CA GLN A 87 13.42 0.23 11.59
C GLN A 87 12.96 1.13 10.44
N GLY A 88 12.13 2.13 10.73
CA GLY A 88 11.68 3.09 9.74
C GLY A 88 12.83 3.94 9.19
N SER A 89 13.72 4.41 10.06
CA SER A 89 14.94 5.15 9.66
C SER A 89 15.87 4.28 8.81
N ALA A 90 16.03 2.99 9.14
CA ALA A 90 16.82 2.04 8.36
C ALA A 90 16.23 1.79 6.96
N ILE A 91 14.89 1.71 6.82
CA ILE A 91 14.21 1.59 5.52
C ILE A 91 14.48 2.85 4.68
N ARG A 92 14.36 4.04 5.25
CA ARG A 92 14.62 5.32 4.57
C ARG A 92 16.08 5.44 4.14
N ALA A 93 17.02 5.12 5.03
CA ALA A 93 18.44 5.13 4.73
C ALA A 93 18.80 4.16 3.59
N THR A 94 18.20 2.97 3.59
CA THR A 94 18.36 1.97 2.54
C THR A 94 17.83 2.46 1.19
N GLY A 95 16.74 3.25 1.19
CA GLY A 95 16.20 3.86 -0.01
C GLY A 95 17.09 4.96 -0.59
N SER A 96 17.67 5.79 0.25
CA SER A 96 18.53 6.90 -0.19
C SER A 96 19.91 6.44 -0.64
N ASN A 97 20.59 5.62 0.17
CA ASN A 97 21.95 5.14 -0.15
C ASN A 97 22.17 3.72 0.40
N PRO A 98 21.95 2.71 -0.45
CA PRO A 98 22.14 1.31 -0.04
C PRO A 98 23.59 0.98 0.36
N ALA A 99 24.58 1.58 -0.30
CA ALA A 99 25.99 1.32 -0.02
C ALA A 99 26.38 1.81 1.39
N MET A 100 25.96 3.02 1.75
CA MET A 100 26.17 3.59 3.08
C MET A 100 25.46 2.77 4.16
N SER A 101 24.21 2.39 3.92
CA SER A 101 23.43 1.57 4.87
C SER A 101 24.09 0.22 5.14
N ARG A 102 24.69 -0.39 4.11
CA ARG A 102 25.46 -1.63 4.26
C ARG A 102 26.72 -1.43 5.10
N ALA A 103 27.42 -0.33 4.91
CA ALA A 103 28.62 0.01 5.69
C ALA A 103 28.30 0.20 7.18
N GLN A 104 27.06 0.64 7.50
CA GLN A 104 26.57 0.77 8.88
C GLN A 104 26.01 -0.54 9.46
N GLY A 105 26.12 -1.67 8.74
CA GLY A 105 25.67 -2.97 9.22
C GLY A 105 24.19 -3.26 9.03
N ILE A 106 23.45 -2.38 8.30
CA ILE A 106 22.01 -2.58 8.06
C ILE A 106 21.83 -3.68 7.00
N ASN A 107 20.93 -4.63 7.29
CA ASN A 107 20.57 -5.66 6.33
C ASN A 107 19.63 -5.09 5.27
N ILE A 108 20.19 -4.65 4.13
CA ILE A 108 19.45 -4.01 3.04
C ILE A 108 18.33 -4.91 2.50
N ASN A 109 18.57 -6.21 2.38
CA ASN A 109 17.59 -7.13 1.83
C ASN A 109 16.37 -7.24 2.74
N ALA A 110 16.57 -7.32 4.04
CA ALA A 110 15.47 -7.34 5.01
C ALA A 110 14.68 -6.02 4.96
N MET A 111 15.36 -4.87 4.88
CA MET A 111 14.70 -3.57 4.82
C MET A 111 13.87 -3.41 3.54
N LYS A 112 14.39 -3.87 2.39
CA LYS A 112 13.63 -3.88 1.13
C LYS A 112 12.38 -4.76 1.21
N VAL A 113 12.49 -5.96 1.78
CA VAL A 113 11.34 -6.86 1.96
C VAL A 113 10.30 -6.26 2.88
N LEU A 114 10.72 -5.65 4.00
CA LEU A 114 9.81 -4.98 4.94
C LEU A 114 9.10 -3.79 4.29
N GLY A 115 9.83 -2.94 3.57
CA GLY A 115 9.25 -1.80 2.86
C GLY A 115 8.21 -2.22 1.82
N LEU A 116 8.52 -3.22 0.99
CA LEU A 116 7.60 -3.77 0.00
C LEU A 116 6.38 -4.45 0.66
N SER A 117 6.58 -5.15 1.77
CA SER A 117 5.49 -5.76 2.52
C SER A 117 4.54 -4.71 3.09
N LEU A 118 5.07 -3.67 3.72
CA LEU A 118 4.28 -2.58 4.28
C LEU A 118 3.49 -1.84 3.19
N SER A 119 4.14 -1.49 2.09
CA SER A 119 3.52 -0.83 0.95
C SER A 119 2.35 -1.63 0.38
N ASN A 120 2.56 -2.92 0.08
CA ASN A 120 1.49 -3.79 -0.41
C ASN A 120 0.37 -4.01 0.62
N GLY A 121 0.70 -3.96 1.91
CA GLY A 121 -0.28 -3.97 2.99
C GLY A 121 -1.22 -2.77 2.94
N MET A 122 -0.67 -1.59 2.73
CA MET A 122 -1.43 -0.34 2.59
C MET A 122 -2.32 -0.35 1.34
N VAL A 123 -1.79 -0.81 0.21
CA VAL A 123 -2.56 -0.96 -1.04
C VAL A 123 -3.74 -1.92 -0.85
N ALA A 124 -3.52 -3.06 -0.20
CA ALA A 124 -4.59 -4.02 0.07
C ALA A 124 -5.66 -3.46 1.02
N LEU A 125 -5.25 -2.65 2.02
CA LEU A 125 -6.18 -1.97 2.92
C LEU A 125 -7.03 -0.96 2.15
N SER A 126 -6.41 -0.13 1.32
CA SER A 126 -7.11 0.83 0.45
C SER A 126 -8.11 0.14 -0.48
N GLY A 127 -7.70 -0.96 -1.15
CA GLY A 127 -8.60 -1.74 -2.00
C GLY A 127 -9.79 -2.34 -1.24
N GLY A 128 -9.56 -2.84 -0.02
CA GLY A 128 -10.63 -3.35 0.83
C GLY A 128 -11.63 -2.28 1.28
N LEU A 129 -11.16 -1.08 1.59
CA LEU A 129 -12.01 0.06 1.93
C LEU A 129 -12.82 0.54 0.73
N MET A 130 -12.19 0.57 -0.46
CA MET A 130 -12.85 0.97 -1.69
C MET A 130 -13.96 -0.03 -2.08
N ALA A 131 -13.73 -1.33 -1.93
CA ALA A 131 -14.73 -2.37 -2.16
C ALA A 131 -15.92 -2.24 -1.19
N GLN A 132 -15.67 -1.90 0.07
CA GLN A 132 -16.74 -1.62 1.06
C GLN A 132 -17.53 -0.37 0.69
N TYR A 133 -16.86 0.70 0.27
CA TYR A 133 -17.48 1.94 -0.15
C TYR A 133 -18.38 1.76 -1.37
N GLN A 134 -17.88 1.06 -2.39
CA GLN A 134 -18.64 0.79 -3.62
C GLN A 134 -19.74 -0.27 -3.44
N GLY A 135 -19.66 -1.11 -2.42
CA GLY A 135 -20.60 -2.22 -2.19
C GLY A 135 -20.39 -3.41 -3.11
N PHE A 136 -19.31 -3.42 -3.90
CA PHE A 136 -18.90 -4.54 -4.74
C PHE A 136 -17.38 -4.59 -4.89
N ALA A 137 -16.86 -5.78 -5.10
CA ALA A 137 -15.45 -6.01 -5.42
C ALA A 137 -15.34 -6.33 -6.93
N ASP A 138 -14.58 -5.52 -7.65
CA ASP A 138 -14.26 -5.71 -9.07
C ASP A 138 -12.79 -6.11 -9.19
N ILE A 139 -12.51 -7.13 -9.98
CA ILE A 139 -11.14 -7.60 -10.22
C ILE A 139 -10.29 -6.58 -10.97
N ASN A 140 -10.91 -5.67 -11.70
CA ASN A 140 -10.27 -4.61 -12.48
C ASN A 140 -10.19 -3.26 -11.72
N MET A 141 -10.64 -3.20 -10.47
CA MET A 141 -10.71 -1.98 -9.66
C MET A 141 -9.34 -1.24 -9.56
N GLY A 142 -8.23 -1.98 -9.62
CA GLY A 142 -6.88 -1.43 -9.60
C GLY A 142 -6.35 -0.92 -10.95
N ARG A 143 -7.09 -1.11 -12.05
CA ARG A 143 -6.65 -0.62 -13.36
C ARG A 143 -6.69 0.90 -13.39
N GLY A 144 -5.57 1.51 -13.76
CA GLY A 144 -5.41 2.98 -13.74
C GLY A 144 -4.99 3.57 -12.40
N ALA A 145 -5.13 2.84 -11.29
CA ALA A 145 -4.70 3.32 -9.98
C ALA A 145 -3.19 3.63 -9.93
N ILE A 146 -2.38 2.93 -10.72
CA ILE A 146 -0.93 3.18 -10.84
C ILE A 146 -0.67 4.61 -11.36
N VAL A 147 -1.39 5.04 -12.41
CA VAL A 147 -1.20 6.37 -13.00
C VAL A 147 -1.67 7.45 -12.03
N ILE A 148 -2.84 7.26 -11.43
CA ILE A 148 -3.40 8.21 -10.45
C ILE A 148 -2.49 8.29 -9.22
N GLY A 149 -2.04 7.14 -8.70
CA GLY A 149 -1.14 7.07 -7.55
C GLY A 149 0.21 7.72 -7.83
N LEU A 150 0.80 7.48 -9.00
CA LEU A 150 2.06 8.09 -9.39
C LEU A 150 1.92 9.62 -9.52
N ALA A 151 0.84 10.09 -10.15
CA ALA A 151 0.56 11.51 -10.26
C ALA A 151 0.36 12.16 -8.88
N ALA A 152 -0.38 11.52 -7.98
CA ALA A 152 -0.60 12.01 -6.64
C ALA A 152 0.71 12.11 -5.84
N VAL A 153 1.60 11.10 -5.95
CA VAL A 153 2.92 11.13 -5.29
C VAL A 153 3.77 12.26 -5.84
N ILE A 154 3.87 12.42 -7.17
CA ILE A 154 4.68 13.47 -7.78
C ILE A 154 4.17 14.86 -7.38
N ILE A 155 2.84 15.08 -7.46
CA ILE A 155 2.23 16.35 -7.09
C ILE A 155 2.48 16.64 -5.60
N GLY A 156 2.27 15.65 -4.75
CA GLY A 156 2.48 15.76 -3.33
C GLY A 156 3.94 16.04 -2.97
N GLU A 157 4.88 15.34 -3.59
CA GLU A 157 6.31 15.54 -3.37
C GLU A 157 6.76 16.95 -3.81
N VAL A 158 6.25 17.45 -4.94
CA VAL A 158 6.58 18.79 -5.41
C VAL A 158 5.99 19.87 -4.50
N ILE A 159 4.73 19.74 -4.10
CA ILE A 159 4.05 20.78 -3.29
C ILE A 159 4.57 20.77 -1.86
N PHE A 160 4.65 19.59 -1.22
CA PHE A 160 5.01 19.49 0.19
C PHE A 160 6.51 19.32 0.42
N GLY A 161 7.21 18.66 -0.47
CA GLY A 161 8.65 18.44 -0.37
C GLY A 161 9.46 19.73 -0.60
N MET A 162 9.04 20.61 -1.51
CA MET A 162 9.69 21.88 -1.73
C MET A 162 9.39 22.92 -0.64
N ILE A 163 8.18 22.90 -0.07
CA ILE A 163 7.75 23.90 0.93
C ILE A 163 8.19 23.49 2.32
N PHE A 164 8.12 22.20 2.63
CA PHE A 164 8.45 21.66 3.94
C PHE A 164 9.30 20.41 3.79
N LEU A 165 10.59 20.56 4.02
CA LEU A 165 11.55 19.45 4.11
C LEU A 165 11.23 18.48 5.28
N ASN A 166 10.00 18.50 5.77
CA ASN A 166 9.58 17.72 6.91
C ASN A 166 8.83 16.46 6.45
N PHE A 167 9.37 15.32 6.80
CA PHE A 167 8.86 13.98 6.50
C PHE A 167 7.36 13.79 6.83
N GLY A 168 6.86 14.45 7.90
CA GLY A 168 5.46 14.33 8.30
C GLY A 168 4.46 14.85 7.25
N LEU A 169 4.85 15.83 6.45
CA LEU A 169 3.97 16.43 5.44
C LEU A 169 3.97 15.68 4.12
N THR A 170 5.05 14.98 3.78
CA THR A 170 5.08 14.11 2.58
C THR A 170 4.19 12.87 2.72
N LEU A 171 3.81 12.49 3.94
CA LEU A 171 2.84 11.42 4.18
C LEU A 171 1.39 11.86 3.94
N LEU A 172 1.12 13.16 3.91
CA LEU A 172 -0.22 13.71 3.64
C LEU A 172 -0.51 13.83 2.13
N ALA A 173 0.52 13.75 1.29
CA ALA A 173 0.42 13.80 -0.16
C ALA A 173 0.16 12.43 -0.76
#